data_d027e8abbad7b3c2896f735b0af5dd80
#
_entry.id   d027e8abbad7b3c2896f735b0af5dd80
#
_cell.length_a   1.000
_cell.length_b   1.000
_cell.length_c   1.000
_cell.angle_alpha   90.00
_cell.angle_beta   90.00
_cell.angle_gamma   90.00
#
_symmetry.space_group_name_H-M   'P 1'
#
loop_
_entity.id
_entity.type
_entity.pdbx_description
1 polymer ?
#
loop_
_entity_poly.entity_id
_entity_poly.type
_entity_poly.pdbx_seq_one_letter_code
_entity_poly.pdbx_strand_id
1 'polypeptide(L)'
;MSGFVDHTPEINQKLEQAMFVGLLAVAQESVGMVREKMVTGYEHKVYDTGNLARSITDDIDPDNNEVTIGTNVEYAHYVHDGHAGHAVFFPKLGDKGEFRVMPGGYTPGRPFMTDTFADSANAERLVDIMADVIKQNMD
;
A
#
# COMPACT_ATOMS: atom_id res chain seq x y z
N MET A 1 -35.20 15.58 -39.43
CA MET A 1 -34.18 14.69 -39.24
C MET A 1 -33.23 15.06 -38.17
N SER A 2 -32.64 14.21 -37.61
CA SER A 2 -31.65 14.53 -36.65
C SER A 2 -30.37 13.72 -36.91
N GLY A 3 -29.25 14.37 -37.02
CA GLY A 3 -27.97 13.70 -37.11
C GLY A 3 -27.31 13.52 -35.77
N PHE A 4 -27.97 13.91 -34.70
CA PHE A 4 -27.38 13.82 -33.36
C PHE A 4 -27.61 12.43 -32.77
N VAL A 5 -26.53 11.82 -32.30
CA VAL A 5 -26.54 10.55 -31.56
C VAL A 5 -25.88 10.78 -30.21
N ASP A 6 -26.56 10.41 -29.14
CA ASP A 6 -26.05 10.58 -27.81
C ASP A 6 -25.16 9.38 -27.43
N HIS A 7 -23.86 9.61 -27.37
CA HIS A 7 -22.86 8.61 -26.97
C HIS A 7 -22.52 8.67 -25.48
N THR A 8 -23.19 9.49 -24.68
CA THR A 8 -22.90 9.71 -23.27
C THR A 8 -22.85 8.39 -22.46
N PRO A 9 -23.85 7.47 -22.61
CA PRO A 9 -23.82 6.22 -21.86
C PRO A 9 -22.61 5.35 -22.20
N GLU A 10 -22.20 5.30 -23.46
CA GLU A 10 -21.07 4.52 -23.93
C GLU A 10 -19.75 5.11 -23.42
N ILE A 11 -19.62 6.43 -23.45
CA ILE A 11 -18.46 7.15 -22.95
C ILE A 11 -18.33 6.95 -21.45
N ASN A 12 -19.43 7.04 -20.70
CA ASN A 12 -19.43 6.85 -19.27
C ASN A 12 -19.01 5.43 -18.89
N GLN A 13 -19.50 4.42 -19.60
CA GLN A 13 -19.11 3.04 -19.37
C GLN A 13 -17.63 2.83 -19.64
N LYS A 14 -17.12 3.38 -20.74
CA LYS A 14 -15.72 3.29 -21.10
C LYS A 14 -14.83 3.99 -20.06
N LEU A 15 -15.28 5.16 -19.57
CA LEU A 15 -14.58 5.87 -18.52
C LEU A 15 -14.53 5.07 -17.22
N GLU A 16 -15.63 4.45 -16.80
CA GLU A 16 -15.68 3.63 -15.61
C GLU A 16 -14.69 2.46 -15.71
N GLN A 17 -14.63 1.80 -16.86
CA GLN A 17 -13.68 0.72 -17.10
C GLN A 17 -12.24 1.22 -17.07
N ALA A 18 -11.97 2.36 -17.67
CA ALA A 18 -10.64 2.97 -17.68
C ALA A 18 -10.21 3.35 -16.28
N MET A 19 -11.09 3.89 -15.47
CA MET A 19 -10.83 4.24 -14.08
C MET A 19 -10.54 3.00 -13.25
N PHE A 20 -11.27 1.91 -13.44
CA PHE A 20 -11.01 0.66 -12.73
C PHE A 20 -9.62 0.10 -13.05
N VAL A 21 -9.25 0.08 -14.33
CA VAL A 21 -7.91 -0.36 -14.75
C VAL A 21 -6.84 0.56 -14.14
N GLY A 22 -7.11 1.86 -14.09
CA GLY A 22 -6.23 2.83 -13.43
C GLY A 22 -6.07 2.55 -11.94
N LEU A 23 -7.15 2.25 -11.24
CA LEU A 23 -7.10 1.88 -9.82
C LEU A 23 -6.28 0.61 -9.58
N LEU A 24 -6.40 -0.38 -10.45
CA LEU A 24 -5.57 -1.58 -10.38
C LEU A 24 -4.08 -1.24 -10.51
N ALA A 25 -3.73 -0.40 -11.47
CA ALA A 25 -2.34 0.01 -11.69
C ALA A 25 -1.79 0.79 -10.50
N VAL A 26 -2.58 1.73 -9.96
CA VAL A 26 -2.22 2.51 -8.77
C VAL A 26 -2.05 1.61 -7.56
N ALA A 27 -2.94 0.64 -7.38
CA ALA A 27 -2.85 -0.30 -6.25
C ALA A 27 -1.56 -1.11 -6.30
N GLN A 28 -1.20 -1.66 -7.44
CA GLN A 28 0.03 -2.44 -7.62
C GLN A 28 1.28 -1.59 -7.38
N GLU A 29 1.30 -0.38 -7.92
CA GLU A 29 2.42 0.54 -7.71
C GLU A 29 2.54 0.95 -6.25
N SER A 30 1.42 1.23 -5.59
CA SER A 30 1.40 1.62 -4.18
C SER A 30 1.96 0.52 -3.28
N VAL A 31 1.56 -0.73 -3.50
CA VAL A 31 2.11 -1.88 -2.76
C VAL A 31 3.62 -1.97 -2.97
N GLY A 32 4.08 -1.81 -4.21
CA GLY A 32 5.51 -1.83 -4.54
C GLY A 32 6.28 -0.70 -3.85
N MET A 33 5.72 0.51 -3.83
CA MET A 33 6.33 1.66 -3.15
C MET A 33 6.49 1.42 -1.65
N VAL A 34 5.46 0.87 -0.99
CA VAL A 34 5.51 0.58 0.44
C VAL A 34 6.57 -0.47 0.72
N ARG A 35 6.61 -1.55 -0.06
CA ARG A 35 7.61 -2.61 0.10
C ARG A 35 9.03 -2.10 -0.11
N GLU A 36 9.24 -1.26 -1.11
CA GLU A 36 10.54 -0.64 -1.37
C GLU A 36 10.97 0.25 -0.21
N LYS A 37 10.05 1.05 0.33
CA LYS A 37 10.33 1.90 1.49
C LYS A 37 10.75 1.08 2.69
N MET A 38 10.11 -0.06 2.92
CA MET A 38 10.47 -0.99 4.01
C MET A 38 11.88 -1.51 3.88
N VAL A 39 12.33 -1.78 2.65
CA VAL A 39 13.64 -2.38 2.40
C VAL A 39 14.75 -1.36 2.38
N THR A 40 14.54 -0.22 1.71
CA THR A 40 15.60 0.74 1.38
C THR A 40 15.45 2.11 2.04
N GLY A 41 14.27 2.40 2.61
CA GLY A 41 13.95 3.72 3.10
C GLY A 41 14.49 4.06 4.48
N TYR A 42 15.05 3.09 5.20
CA TYR A 42 15.49 3.27 6.58
C TYR A 42 16.86 2.65 6.79
N GLU A 43 17.59 3.17 7.76
CA GLU A 43 18.90 2.65 8.14
C GLU A 43 18.83 1.17 8.52
N HIS A 44 17.79 0.79 9.28
CA HIS A 44 17.50 -0.61 9.59
C HIS A 44 16.25 -1.04 8.80
N LYS A 45 16.38 -2.17 8.13
CA LYS A 45 15.26 -2.71 7.35
C LYS A 45 14.05 -2.96 8.24
N VAL A 46 12.87 -2.69 7.69
CA VAL A 46 11.61 -2.91 8.39
C VAL A 46 11.31 -4.40 8.55
N TYR A 47 11.84 -5.24 7.69
CA TYR A 47 11.57 -6.66 7.77
C TYR A 47 12.86 -7.48 7.84
N ASP A 48 12.91 -8.44 8.78
CA ASP A 48 14.00 -9.41 8.86
C ASP A 48 13.67 -10.68 8.10
N THR A 49 12.39 -11.07 8.07
CA THR A 49 11.92 -12.32 7.46
C THR A 49 11.14 -12.11 6.17
N GLY A 50 10.83 -10.88 5.82
CA GLY A 50 10.01 -10.55 4.67
C GLY A 50 8.51 -10.72 4.87
N ASN A 51 8.06 -11.24 6.01
CA ASN A 51 6.63 -11.46 6.28
C ASN A 51 5.82 -10.18 6.22
N LEU A 52 6.31 -9.12 6.87
CA LEU A 52 5.60 -7.84 6.88
C LEU A 52 5.50 -7.26 5.47
N ALA A 53 6.59 -7.25 4.72
CA ALA A 53 6.59 -6.74 3.34
C ALA A 53 5.65 -7.55 2.45
N ARG A 54 5.66 -8.89 2.58
CA ARG A 54 4.76 -9.74 1.80
C ARG A 54 3.30 -9.60 2.20
N SER A 55 3.03 -9.15 3.43
CA SER A 55 1.67 -8.97 3.94
C SER A 55 0.99 -7.72 3.41
N ILE A 56 1.74 -6.80 2.80
CA ILE A 56 1.16 -5.58 2.25
C ILE A 56 0.27 -5.96 1.07
N THR A 57 -0.99 -5.60 1.18
CA THR A 57 -2.01 -5.90 0.19
C THR A 57 -2.84 -4.67 -0.13
N ASP A 58 -3.59 -4.77 -1.20
CA ASP A 58 -4.49 -3.71 -1.63
C ASP A 58 -5.95 -4.19 -1.57
N ASP A 59 -6.84 -3.24 -1.42
CA ASP A 59 -8.27 -3.44 -1.56
C ASP A 59 -8.81 -2.31 -2.41
N ILE A 60 -9.54 -2.65 -3.46
CA ILE A 60 -10.05 -1.70 -4.43
C ILE A 60 -11.56 -1.60 -4.28
N ASP A 61 -12.04 -0.38 -4.07
CA ASP A 61 -13.47 -0.06 -4.07
C ASP A 61 -13.78 0.75 -5.33
N PRO A 62 -14.23 0.10 -6.41
CA PRO A 62 -14.49 0.80 -7.66
C PRO A 62 -15.67 1.76 -7.60
N ASP A 63 -16.62 1.52 -6.71
CA ASP A 63 -17.80 2.40 -6.58
C ASP A 63 -17.41 3.76 -6.01
N ASN A 64 -16.44 3.79 -5.12
CA ASN A 64 -15.94 5.03 -4.51
C ASN A 64 -14.63 5.50 -5.11
N ASN A 65 -14.10 4.80 -6.11
CA ASN A 65 -12.81 5.09 -6.76
C ASN A 65 -11.67 5.17 -5.74
N GLU A 66 -11.64 4.20 -4.82
CA GLU A 66 -10.66 4.17 -3.74
C GLU A 66 -9.79 2.93 -3.80
N VAL A 67 -8.55 3.10 -3.40
CA VAL A 67 -7.60 2.02 -3.16
C VAL A 67 -7.12 2.14 -1.72
N THR A 68 -7.23 1.06 -0.98
CA THR A 68 -6.71 0.98 0.39
C THR A 68 -5.53 0.03 0.42
N ILE A 69 -4.43 0.46 1.00
CA ILE A 69 -3.22 -0.34 1.17
C ILE A 69 -3.08 -0.65 2.65
N GLY A 70 -2.86 -1.90 2.97
CA GLY A 70 -2.77 -2.29 4.37
C GLY A 70 -2.13 -3.65 4.58
N THR A 71 -2.09 -4.03 5.84
CA THR A 71 -1.58 -5.32 6.27
C THR A 71 -2.42 -5.85 7.43
N ASN A 72 -2.52 -7.17 7.52
CA ASN A 72 -3.17 -7.84 8.64
C ASN A 72 -2.18 -8.37 9.69
N VAL A 73 -0.90 -8.04 9.56
CA VAL A 73 0.12 -8.47 10.51
C VAL A 73 -0.01 -7.65 11.79
N GLU A 74 -0.19 -8.33 12.91
CA GLU A 74 -0.47 -7.70 14.21
C GLU A 74 0.64 -6.77 14.71
N TYR A 75 1.89 -7.11 14.43
CA TYR A 75 3.01 -6.30 14.90
C TYR A 75 3.33 -5.09 14.01
N ALA A 76 2.61 -4.91 12.91
CA ALA A 76 2.89 -3.85 11.94
C ALA A 76 2.86 -2.45 12.56
N HIS A 77 1.91 -2.18 13.45
CA HIS A 77 1.79 -0.87 14.07
C HIS A 77 2.94 -0.56 15.01
N TYR A 78 3.54 -1.55 15.66
CA TYR A 78 4.72 -1.35 16.49
C TYR A 78 5.93 -0.95 15.65
N VAL A 79 6.08 -1.56 14.49
CA VAL A 79 7.15 -1.22 13.55
C VAL A 79 6.94 0.18 12.99
N HIS A 80 5.70 0.49 12.60
CA HIS A 80 5.34 1.78 11.98
C HIS A 80 5.49 2.94 12.96
N ASP A 81 4.94 2.78 14.16
CA ASP A 81 4.82 3.88 15.12
C ASP A 81 5.91 3.90 16.18
N GLY A 82 6.67 2.80 16.30
CA GLY A 82 7.64 2.64 17.37
C GLY A 82 7.02 2.10 18.64
N HIS A 83 7.85 1.78 19.60
CA HIS A 83 7.38 1.25 20.87
C HIS A 83 8.42 1.44 21.97
N ALA A 84 7.95 1.47 23.22
CA ALA A 84 8.82 1.42 24.39
C ALA A 84 9.21 -0.03 24.65
N GLY A 85 10.47 -0.26 25.01
CA GLY A 85 11.02 -1.61 25.16
C GLY A 85 11.21 -2.27 23.80
N HIS A 86 11.44 -3.56 23.79
CA HIS A 86 11.57 -4.32 22.57
C HIS A 86 10.93 -5.70 22.72
N ALA A 87 10.37 -6.21 21.64
CA ALA A 87 9.79 -7.53 21.60
C ALA A 87 10.85 -8.55 21.18
N VAL A 88 10.93 -9.63 21.92
CA VAL A 88 11.85 -10.72 21.62
C VAL A 88 11.03 -11.99 21.45
N PHE A 89 11.33 -12.71 20.39
CA PHE A 89 10.69 -14.00 20.12
C PHE A 89 11.49 -15.11 20.82
N PHE A 90 10.81 -15.86 21.66
CA PHE A 90 11.39 -17.02 22.33
C PHE A 90 10.80 -18.28 21.72
N PRO A 91 11.57 -19.02 20.89
CA PRO A 91 11.06 -20.28 20.36
C PRO A 91 10.97 -21.32 21.46
N LYS A 92 9.92 -22.11 21.44
CA LYS A 92 9.73 -23.25 22.35
C LYS A 92 9.69 -24.53 21.55
N LEU A 93 10.43 -25.52 22.00
CA LEU A 93 10.45 -26.82 21.35
C LEU A 93 9.07 -27.48 21.49
N GLY A 94 8.44 -27.81 20.36
CA GLY A 94 7.13 -28.43 20.34
C GLY A 94 5.96 -27.46 20.52
N ASP A 95 6.20 -26.16 20.51
CA ASP A 95 5.19 -25.12 20.68
C ASP A 95 5.44 -23.98 19.69
N LYS A 96 4.45 -23.09 19.55
CA LYS A 96 4.52 -21.95 18.63
C LYS A 96 5.54 -20.89 19.04
N GLY A 97 6.08 -20.96 20.26
CA GLY A 97 6.93 -19.92 20.80
C GLY A 97 6.11 -18.75 21.34
N GLU A 98 6.78 -17.77 21.87
CA GLU A 98 6.11 -16.59 22.39
C GLU A 98 6.94 -15.33 22.17
N PHE A 99 6.25 -14.19 22.01
CA PHE A 99 6.85 -12.88 22.03
C PHE A 99 6.79 -12.33 23.46
N ARG A 100 7.91 -11.83 23.93
CA ARG A 100 8.01 -11.13 25.22
C ARG A 100 8.48 -9.72 25.00
N VAL A 101 7.87 -8.78 25.70
CA VAL A 101 8.35 -7.40 25.73
C VAL A 101 9.40 -7.29 26.82
N MET A 102 10.62 -7.04 26.40
CA MET A 102 11.73 -6.85 27.33
C MET A 102 11.82 -5.37 27.71
N PRO A 103 12.07 -5.06 29.00
CA PRO A 103 12.32 -3.68 29.40
C PRO A 103 13.59 -3.18 28.72
N GLY A 104 13.54 -1.98 28.19
CA GLY A 104 14.66 -1.38 27.47
C GLY A 104 14.21 -0.10 26.83
N GLY A 105 15.12 0.61 26.20
CA GLY A 105 14.84 1.92 25.64
C GLY A 105 13.70 1.95 24.60
N TYR A 106 13.42 3.13 24.13
CA TYR A 106 12.43 3.36 23.08
C TYR A 106 13.00 2.94 21.72
N THR A 107 12.24 2.14 20.97
CA THR A 107 12.56 1.81 19.59
C THR A 107 11.79 2.77 18.68
N PRO A 108 12.50 3.62 17.89
CA PRO A 108 11.81 4.56 17.01
C PRO A 108 10.97 3.86 15.96
N GLY A 109 9.86 4.48 15.62
CA GLY A 109 9.03 4.00 14.53
C GLY A 109 9.70 4.19 13.18
N ARG A 110 9.28 3.37 12.26
CA ARG A 110 9.62 3.50 10.84
C ARG A 110 8.30 3.59 10.09
N PRO A 111 7.72 4.81 9.98
CA PRO A 111 6.36 4.98 9.48
C PRO A 111 6.29 4.81 7.97
N PHE A 112 6.49 3.58 7.51
CA PHE A 112 6.63 3.24 6.10
C PHE A 112 5.40 3.59 5.26
N MET A 113 4.18 3.48 5.82
CA MET A 113 2.97 3.87 5.10
C MET A 113 2.90 5.39 4.96
N THR A 114 3.05 6.10 6.07
CA THR A 114 3.00 7.57 6.09
C THR A 114 4.10 8.14 5.21
N ASP A 115 5.34 7.68 5.37
CA ASP A 115 6.49 8.20 4.62
C ASP A 115 6.33 7.94 3.12
N THR A 116 5.81 6.77 2.75
CA THR A 116 5.58 6.45 1.34
C THR A 116 4.59 7.41 0.69
N PHE A 117 3.45 7.63 1.33
CA PHE A 117 2.36 8.41 0.71
C PHE A 117 2.45 9.90 0.99
N ALA A 118 3.26 10.35 1.95
CA ALA A 118 3.57 11.76 2.15
C ALA A 118 4.65 12.26 1.19
N ASP A 119 5.37 11.38 0.52
CA ASP A 119 6.37 11.75 -0.47
C ASP A 119 5.69 12.29 -1.72
N SER A 120 5.95 13.56 -2.05
CA SER A 120 5.31 14.23 -3.19
C SER A 120 5.67 13.58 -4.53
N ALA A 121 6.87 13.04 -4.67
CA ALA A 121 7.28 12.35 -5.89
C ALA A 121 6.46 11.07 -6.10
N ASN A 122 6.20 10.33 -5.02
CA ASN A 122 5.35 9.14 -5.07
C ASN A 122 3.91 9.51 -5.43
N ALA A 123 3.38 10.57 -4.81
CA ALA A 123 2.03 11.05 -5.09
C ALA A 123 1.88 11.46 -6.56
N GLU A 124 2.83 12.21 -7.09
CA GLU A 124 2.85 12.61 -8.50
C GLU A 124 2.91 11.41 -9.43
N ARG A 125 3.75 10.42 -9.10
CA ARG A 125 3.85 9.21 -9.90
C ARG A 125 2.53 8.45 -9.96
N LEU A 126 1.82 8.33 -8.83
CA LEU A 126 0.51 7.66 -8.80
C LEU A 126 -0.53 8.40 -9.62
N VAL A 127 -0.54 9.73 -9.56
CA VAL A 127 -1.43 10.56 -10.39
C VAL A 127 -1.11 10.36 -11.87
N ASP A 128 0.17 10.37 -12.25
CA ASP A 128 0.60 10.18 -13.62
C ASP A 128 0.22 8.79 -14.15
N ILE A 129 0.39 7.75 -13.34
CA ILE A 129 -0.02 6.39 -13.70
C ILE A 129 -1.53 6.35 -13.96
N MET A 130 -2.32 6.93 -13.07
CA MET A 130 -3.77 6.96 -13.23
C MET A 130 -4.16 7.69 -14.51
N ALA A 131 -3.58 8.86 -14.76
CA ALA A 131 -3.87 9.65 -15.96
C ALA A 131 -3.48 8.91 -17.24
N ASP A 132 -2.31 8.28 -17.27
CA ASP A 132 -1.82 7.54 -18.43
C ASP A 132 -2.69 6.33 -18.74
N VAL A 133 -3.08 5.58 -17.71
CA VAL A 133 -3.91 4.38 -17.90
C VAL A 133 -5.30 4.77 -18.39
N ILE A 134 -5.91 5.82 -17.83
CA ILE A 134 -7.20 6.32 -18.29
C ILE A 134 -7.10 6.72 -19.75
N LYS A 135 -6.09 7.49 -20.10
CA LYS A 135 -5.88 7.92 -21.47
C LYS A 135 -5.76 6.75 -22.44
N GLN A 136 -4.94 5.75 -22.09
CA GLN A 136 -4.74 4.57 -22.92
C GLN A 136 -6.02 3.78 -23.16
N ASN A 137 -6.90 3.75 -22.16
CA ASN A 137 -8.14 3.00 -22.22
C ASN A 137 -9.32 3.80 -22.79
N MET A 138 -9.14 5.10 -23.01
CA MET A 138 -10.15 5.94 -23.66
C MET A 138 -9.89 6.15 -25.15
N ASP A 139 -8.70 5.88 -25.61
CA ASP A 139 -8.32 6.01 -27.03
C ASP A 139 -8.81 4.85 -27.89
#